data_af537331b0a664ce692ee899fa46578a
#
_entry.id   af537331b0a664ce692ee899fa46578a
#
_cell.length_a   1.000
_cell.length_b   1.000
_cell.length_c   1.000
_cell.angle_alpha   90.00
_cell.angle_beta   90.00
_cell.angle_gamma   90.00
#
_symmetry.space_group_name_H-M   'P 1'
#
loop_
_entity.id
_entity.type
_entity.pdbx_description
1 polymer ?
#
loop_
_entity_poly.entity_id
_entity_poly.type
_entity_poly.pdbx_seq_one_letter_code
_entity_poly.pdbx_strand_id
1 'polypeptide(L)'
;MAEFGNYVIYLIMLGAVIGALSSIIKPESGLGKEFVNGIHSIGPVFLAQAGIMVAIPYLSQGISHALGPFFNALGSDVSIAALSIIAVDMGGYQLANALTANRDLWITAMLVGYTSGATIVYLIPVGLTMLERKDHKYLALGAMAGLISIPFAVLMSLLIITATHLPVRDIVSTNSEALYYLSLGFVDMLKLLAPLFVFCFLLAAGLRYRPQMMVRGFLVFGKIMDAAIKLILALSIVEHFTKFFSINFGGWGFDPMFADEKELFRAIEIAGYIGIMLAGTFPICYLFQRYCKKPMELLGRHLNLSSTGAAGFIMVFANIIATFHLFKHMTARDKVLCLSLIHISEPTRPRLIS
;
A
#
# COMPACT_ATOMS: atom_id res chain seq x y z
N MET A 1 4.78 6.14 23.05
CA MET A 1 4.25 5.97 21.68
C MET A 1 3.56 4.63 21.46
N ALA A 2 4.01 3.54 22.08
CA ALA A 2 3.26 2.26 22.04
C ALA A 2 1.80 2.42 22.54
N GLU A 3 1.58 3.23 23.57
CA GLU A 3 0.23 3.55 24.05
C GLU A 3 -0.65 4.25 23.00
N PHE A 4 -0.04 5.11 22.16
CA PHE A 4 -0.80 5.80 21.10
C PHE A 4 -1.37 4.81 20.07
N GLY A 5 -0.58 3.80 19.68
CA GLY A 5 -1.04 2.73 18.78
C GLY A 5 -2.25 1.98 19.37
N ASN A 6 -2.22 1.68 20.66
CA ASN A 6 -3.33 1.02 21.34
C ASN A 6 -4.60 1.89 21.36
N TYR A 7 -4.47 3.21 21.58
CA TYR A 7 -5.63 4.12 21.52
C TYR A 7 -6.26 4.13 20.12
N VAL A 8 -5.44 4.08 19.06
CA VAL A 8 -5.96 4.00 17.68
C VAL A 8 -6.70 2.69 17.46
N ILE A 9 -6.16 1.56 17.93
CA ILE A 9 -6.84 0.26 17.85
C ILE A 9 -8.18 0.30 18.58
N TYR A 10 -8.21 0.82 19.82
CA TYR A 10 -9.47 0.96 20.57
C TYR A 10 -10.49 1.85 19.86
N LEU A 11 -10.03 2.93 19.21
CA LEU A 11 -10.90 3.79 18.42
C LEU A 11 -11.50 3.02 17.23
N ILE A 12 -10.70 2.21 16.52
CA ILE A 12 -11.15 1.37 15.43
C ILE A 12 -12.15 0.33 15.91
N MET A 13 -11.88 -0.33 17.04
CA MET A 13 -12.82 -1.31 17.63
C MET A 13 -14.14 -0.65 18.04
N LEU A 14 -14.08 0.55 18.61
CA LEU A 14 -15.28 1.35 18.88
C LEU A 14 -16.04 1.67 17.58
N GLY A 15 -15.32 2.01 16.52
CA GLY A 15 -15.90 2.22 15.18
C GLY A 15 -16.62 1.00 14.65
N ALA A 16 -16.04 -0.19 14.84
CA ALA A 16 -16.68 -1.45 14.45
C ALA A 16 -18.00 -1.68 15.21
N VAL A 17 -18.01 -1.47 16.53
CA VAL A 17 -19.22 -1.64 17.35
C VAL A 17 -20.31 -0.65 16.94
N ILE A 18 -19.98 0.64 16.82
CA ILE A 18 -20.94 1.68 16.44
C ILE A 18 -21.45 1.45 15.01
N GLY A 19 -20.56 1.04 14.09
CA GLY A 19 -20.92 0.70 12.71
C GLY A 19 -21.85 -0.50 12.64
N ALA A 20 -21.57 -1.56 13.39
CA ALA A 20 -22.42 -2.75 13.47
C ALA A 20 -23.80 -2.42 14.05
N LEU A 21 -23.87 -1.70 15.16
CA LEU A 21 -25.14 -1.25 15.75
C LEU A 21 -25.94 -0.39 14.77
N SER A 22 -25.26 0.52 14.08
CA SER A 22 -25.89 1.36 13.05
C SER A 22 -26.42 0.53 11.87
N SER A 23 -25.73 -0.53 11.47
CA SER A 23 -26.17 -1.43 10.39
C SER A 23 -27.42 -2.24 10.77
N ILE A 24 -27.60 -2.54 12.05
CA ILE A 24 -28.78 -3.23 12.58
C ILE A 24 -29.98 -2.30 12.67
N ILE A 25 -29.78 -1.10 13.26
CA ILE A 25 -30.89 -0.16 13.52
C ILE A 25 -31.31 0.57 12.25
N LYS A 26 -30.36 0.96 11.42
CA LYS A 26 -30.59 1.71 10.17
C LYS A 26 -29.63 1.20 9.08
N PRO A 27 -29.93 0.08 8.41
CA PRO A 27 -29.06 -0.53 7.41
C PRO A 27 -28.61 0.42 6.30
N GLU A 28 -29.49 1.35 5.91
CA GLU A 28 -29.23 2.35 4.87
C GLU A 28 -28.47 3.60 5.37
N SER A 29 -28.12 3.65 6.66
CA SER A 29 -27.28 4.74 7.18
C SER A 29 -25.87 4.66 6.60
N GLY A 30 -25.24 5.82 6.34
CA GLY A 30 -23.86 5.85 5.85
C GLY A 30 -22.91 5.09 6.78
N LEU A 31 -23.10 5.22 8.09
CA LEU A 31 -22.26 4.58 9.11
C LEU A 31 -22.39 3.04 9.09
N GLY A 32 -23.63 2.53 8.97
CA GLY A 32 -23.89 1.09 8.89
C GLY A 32 -23.37 0.49 7.58
N LYS A 33 -23.55 1.20 6.46
CA LYS A 33 -22.99 0.80 5.16
C LYS A 33 -21.46 0.69 5.20
N GLU A 34 -20.77 1.62 5.84
CA GLU A 34 -19.32 1.62 5.93
C GLU A 34 -18.79 0.42 6.74
N PHE A 35 -19.46 -0.02 7.79
CA PHE A 35 -19.12 -1.24 8.49
C PHE A 35 -19.21 -2.47 7.57
N VAL A 36 -20.32 -2.60 6.85
CA VAL A 36 -20.54 -3.72 5.90
C VAL A 36 -19.53 -3.67 4.75
N ASN A 37 -19.23 -2.48 4.23
CA ASN A 37 -18.21 -2.27 3.19
C ASN A 37 -16.83 -2.73 3.65
N GLY A 38 -16.49 -2.49 4.93
CA GLY A 38 -15.24 -2.98 5.51
C GLY A 38 -15.14 -4.52 5.44
N ILE A 39 -16.18 -5.23 5.85
CA ILE A 39 -16.22 -6.69 5.74
C ILE A 39 -16.19 -7.15 4.26
N HIS A 40 -16.96 -6.51 3.39
CA HIS A 40 -16.97 -6.84 1.96
C HIS A 40 -15.61 -6.60 1.28
N SER A 41 -14.72 -5.82 1.87
CA SER A 41 -13.38 -5.59 1.33
C SER A 41 -12.46 -6.81 1.39
N ILE A 42 -12.80 -7.86 2.17
CA ILE A 42 -12.01 -9.10 2.27
C ILE A 42 -11.78 -9.72 0.89
N GLY A 43 -12.83 -9.87 0.09
CA GLY A 43 -12.73 -10.45 -1.25
C GLY A 43 -11.79 -9.68 -2.19
N PRO A 44 -12.01 -8.38 -2.43
CA PRO A 44 -11.11 -7.54 -3.21
C PRO A 44 -9.66 -7.53 -2.70
N VAL A 45 -9.44 -7.47 -1.39
CA VAL A 45 -8.10 -7.52 -0.78
C VAL A 45 -7.44 -8.87 -1.03
N PHE A 46 -8.15 -9.97 -0.80
CA PHE A 46 -7.67 -11.31 -1.08
C PHE A 46 -7.28 -11.47 -2.56
N LEU A 47 -8.16 -11.06 -3.48
CA LEU A 47 -7.88 -11.13 -4.91
C LEU A 47 -6.63 -10.36 -5.32
N ALA A 48 -6.37 -9.21 -4.71
CA ALA A 48 -5.23 -8.37 -5.04
C ALA A 48 -3.89 -8.94 -4.55
N GLN A 49 -3.87 -9.66 -3.43
CA GLN A 49 -2.63 -10.10 -2.78
C GLN A 49 -2.34 -11.61 -2.91
N ALA A 50 -3.38 -12.45 -3.01
CA ALA A 50 -3.20 -13.90 -2.91
C ALA A 50 -2.27 -14.47 -3.98
N GLY A 51 -2.38 -14.01 -5.22
CA GLY A 51 -1.50 -14.48 -6.30
C GLY A 51 -0.04 -14.11 -6.09
N ILE A 52 0.24 -12.94 -5.52
CA ILE A 52 1.61 -12.52 -5.18
C ILE A 52 2.13 -13.37 -4.03
N MET A 53 1.36 -13.53 -2.96
CA MET A 53 1.77 -14.29 -1.78
C MET A 53 2.06 -15.75 -2.10
N VAL A 54 1.19 -16.38 -2.89
CA VAL A 54 1.39 -17.77 -3.35
C VAL A 54 2.64 -17.89 -4.22
N ALA A 55 2.96 -16.87 -5.03
CA ALA A 55 4.11 -16.87 -5.93
C ALA A 55 5.43 -16.43 -5.26
N ILE A 56 5.47 -16.14 -3.95
CA ILE A 56 6.66 -15.66 -3.24
C ILE A 56 7.91 -16.51 -3.53
N PRO A 57 7.87 -17.86 -3.52
CA PRO A 57 9.07 -18.65 -3.80
C PRO A 57 9.69 -18.36 -5.17
N TYR A 58 8.87 -18.20 -6.20
CA TYR A 58 9.35 -17.88 -7.55
C TYR A 58 9.69 -16.40 -7.71
N LEU A 59 8.89 -15.50 -7.13
CA LEU A 59 9.16 -14.07 -7.17
C LEU A 59 10.47 -13.73 -6.45
N SER A 60 10.72 -14.29 -5.27
CA SER A 60 11.95 -14.03 -4.52
C SER A 60 13.18 -14.52 -5.27
N GLN A 61 13.14 -15.73 -5.83
CA GLN A 61 14.24 -16.27 -6.65
C GLN A 61 14.46 -15.44 -7.92
N GLY A 62 13.40 -15.14 -8.66
CA GLY A 62 13.47 -14.36 -9.90
C GLY A 62 14.02 -12.95 -9.68
N ILE A 63 13.52 -12.26 -8.66
CA ILE A 63 13.95 -10.91 -8.31
C ILE A 63 15.39 -10.92 -7.81
N SER A 64 15.75 -11.85 -6.93
CA SER A 64 17.12 -11.98 -6.41
C SER A 64 18.11 -12.28 -7.52
N HIS A 65 17.76 -13.14 -8.48
CA HIS A 65 18.64 -13.48 -9.59
C HIS A 65 18.78 -12.31 -10.58
N ALA A 66 17.67 -11.65 -10.92
CA ALA A 66 17.67 -10.58 -11.93
C ALA A 66 18.23 -9.25 -11.40
N LEU A 67 17.90 -8.87 -10.18
CA LEU A 67 18.20 -7.54 -9.62
C LEU A 67 19.25 -7.59 -8.50
N GLY A 68 19.43 -8.75 -7.84
CA GLY A 68 20.34 -8.92 -6.71
C GLY A 68 21.76 -8.44 -6.99
N PRO A 69 22.44 -8.89 -8.08
CA PRO A 69 23.79 -8.45 -8.39
C PRO A 69 23.94 -6.93 -8.55
N PHE A 70 22.93 -6.29 -9.18
CA PHE A 70 22.93 -4.83 -9.40
C PHE A 70 22.74 -4.07 -8.10
N PHE A 71 21.76 -4.45 -7.27
CA PHE A 71 21.48 -3.77 -6.01
C PHE A 71 22.63 -3.98 -5.00
N ASN A 72 23.16 -5.19 -4.89
CA ASN A 72 24.31 -5.48 -4.03
C ASN A 72 25.55 -4.68 -4.45
N ALA A 73 25.81 -4.52 -5.75
CA ALA A 73 26.93 -3.71 -6.23
C ALA A 73 26.79 -2.22 -5.87
N LEU A 74 25.56 -1.72 -5.69
CA LEU A 74 25.28 -0.36 -5.24
C LEU A 74 25.24 -0.24 -3.71
N GLY A 75 25.50 -1.32 -2.96
CA GLY A 75 25.41 -1.33 -1.50
C GLY A 75 23.99 -1.25 -0.97
N SER A 76 23.01 -1.68 -1.78
CA SER A 76 21.60 -1.73 -1.45
C SER A 76 21.10 -3.18 -1.40
N ASP A 77 19.85 -3.38 -1.01
CA ASP A 77 19.21 -4.69 -0.88
C ASP A 77 18.13 -4.91 -1.93
N VAL A 78 18.00 -6.13 -2.40
CA VAL A 78 17.03 -6.52 -3.43
C VAL A 78 15.57 -6.40 -2.97
N SER A 79 15.32 -6.49 -1.66
CA SER A 79 13.99 -6.27 -1.10
C SER A 79 13.45 -4.85 -1.38
N ILE A 80 14.35 -3.86 -1.43
CA ILE A 80 14.01 -2.48 -1.80
C ILE A 80 13.53 -2.41 -3.26
N ALA A 81 14.21 -3.14 -4.17
CA ALA A 81 13.77 -3.23 -5.57
C ALA A 81 12.36 -3.82 -5.68
N ALA A 82 12.12 -4.93 -4.99
CA ALA A 82 10.82 -5.60 -4.99
C ALA A 82 9.71 -4.67 -4.49
N LEU A 83 9.93 -4.03 -3.35
CA LEU A 83 8.94 -3.18 -2.70
C LEU A 83 8.83 -1.77 -3.32
N SER A 84 9.76 -1.38 -4.16
CA SER A 84 9.57 -0.20 -5.01
C SER A 84 8.41 -0.36 -6.00
N ILE A 85 8.04 -1.59 -6.33
CA ILE A 85 7.00 -1.93 -7.32
C ILE A 85 5.81 -2.60 -6.64
N ILE A 86 6.03 -3.54 -5.72
CA ILE A 86 4.98 -4.32 -5.05
C ILE A 86 4.64 -3.66 -3.71
N ALA A 87 3.36 -3.33 -3.53
CA ALA A 87 2.89 -2.72 -2.30
C ALA A 87 2.95 -3.72 -1.13
N VAL A 88 3.14 -3.20 0.07
CA VAL A 88 3.19 -4.00 1.31
C VAL A 88 1.91 -4.84 1.46
N ASP A 89 0.75 -4.23 1.25
CA ASP A 89 -0.57 -4.85 1.37
C ASP A 89 -0.94 -5.80 0.21
N MET A 90 -0.09 -5.88 -0.82
CA MET A 90 -0.23 -6.82 -1.93
C MET A 90 0.72 -8.02 -1.83
N GLY A 91 1.07 -8.44 -0.62
CA GLY A 91 2.02 -9.52 -0.37
C GLY A 91 3.49 -9.07 -0.33
N GLY A 92 3.77 -7.77 -0.47
CA GLY A 92 5.12 -7.22 -0.38
C GLY A 92 5.77 -7.45 0.98
N TYR A 93 4.97 -7.49 2.04
CA TYR A 93 5.42 -7.74 3.39
C TYR A 93 6.14 -9.10 3.52
N GLN A 94 5.48 -10.16 3.06
CA GLN A 94 6.02 -11.52 3.08
C GLN A 94 7.15 -11.67 2.06
N LEU A 95 7.02 -11.05 0.88
CA LEU A 95 8.06 -11.07 -0.14
C LEU A 95 9.36 -10.44 0.38
N ALA A 96 9.30 -9.30 1.05
CA ALA A 96 10.49 -8.71 1.66
C ALA A 96 11.11 -9.61 2.73
N ASN A 97 10.28 -10.29 3.53
CA ASN A 97 10.76 -11.24 4.53
C ASN A 97 11.47 -12.46 3.89
N ALA A 98 11.02 -12.89 2.70
CA ALA A 98 11.68 -13.95 1.94
C ALA A 98 12.97 -13.48 1.24
N LEU A 99 13.08 -12.18 0.92
CA LEU A 99 14.24 -11.61 0.21
C LEU A 99 15.40 -11.26 1.13
N THR A 100 15.15 -10.84 2.37
CA THR A 100 16.19 -10.44 3.32
C THR A 100 15.92 -10.95 4.74
N ALA A 101 16.96 -11.47 5.36
CA ALA A 101 16.94 -11.85 6.78
C ALA A 101 17.36 -10.69 7.71
N ASN A 102 18.00 -9.65 7.16
CA ASN A 102 18.41 -8.47 7.93
C ASN A 102 17.20 -7.58 8.24
N ARG A 103 16.94 -7.33 9.52
CA ARG A 103 15.76 -6.59 9.97
C ARG A 103 15.81 -5.11 9.65
N ASP A 104 16.98 -4.47 9.66
CA ASP A 104 17.11 -3.08 9.23
C ASP A 104 16.74 -2.91 7.75
N LEU A 105 17.20 -3.85 6.90
CA LEU A 105 16.89 -3.85 5.47
C LEU A 105 15.40 -4.15 5.23
N TRP A 106 14.85 -5.13 5.95
CA TRP A 106 13.45 -5.46 5.88
C TRP A 106 12.54 -4.28 6.27
N ILE A 107 12.83 -3.58 7.38
CA ILE A 107 12.09 -2.40 7.82
C ILE A 107 12.21 -1.28 6.77
N THR A 108 13.41 -1.08 6.20
CA THR A 108 13.60 -0.10 5.13
C THR A 108 12.78 -0.45 3.90
N ALA A 109 12.76 -1.72 3.49
CA ALA A 109 11.94 -2.19 2.38
C ALA A 109 10.44 -1.99 2.67
N MET A 110 9.98 -2.22 3.91
CA MET A 110 8.60 -1.92 4.31
C MET A 110 8.24 -0.45 4.09
N LEU A 111 9.10 0.49 4.53
CA LEU A 111 8.87 1.92 4.32
C LEU A 111 8.80 2.27 2.83
N VAL A 112 9.63 1.64 2.00
CA VAL A 112 9.58 1.78 0.53
C VAL A 112 8.27 1.24 -0.02
N GLY A 113 7.86 0.05 0.37
CA GLY A 113 6.62 -0.58 -0.11
C GLY A 113 5.36 0.19 0.28
N TYR A 114 5.35 0.81 1.45
CA TYR A 114 4.28 1.71 1.88
C TYR A 114 4.15 2.95 1.00
N THR A 115 5.26 3.49 0.51
CA THR A 115 5.27 4.76 -0.22
C THR A 115 5.27 4.58 -1.73
N SER A 116 6.06 3.65 -2.27
CA SER A 116 6.28 3.45 -3.70
C SER A 116 5.39 2.38 -4.32
N GLY A 117 5.29 1.21 -3.67
CA GLY A 117 4.64 0.04 -4.25
C GLY A 117 3.20 0.29 -4.67
N ALA A 118 2.38 0.89 -3.81
CA ALA A 118 0.99 1.21 -4.11
C ALA A 118 0.81 2.20 -5.26
N THR A 119 1.80 3.06 -5.50
CA THR A 119 1.76 4.08 -6.55
C THR A 119 1.71 3.47 -7.93
N ILE A 120 2.63 2.55 -8.23
CA ILE A 120 2.88 2.04 -9.58
C ILE A 120 1.81 1.00 -9.95
N VAL A 121 1.54 0.08 -9.04
CA VAL A 121 0.63 -1.05 -9.33
C VAL A 121 -0.84 -0.67 -9.20
N TYR A 122 -1.18 0.23 -8.29
CA TYR A 122 -2.56 0.55 -7.99
C TYR A 122 -2.96 1.97 -8.39
N LEU A 123 -2.32 3.01 -7.85
CA LEU A 123 -2.77 4.38 -8.03
C LEU A 123 -2.80 4.81 -9.50
N ILE A 124 -1.70 4.61 -10.23
CA ILE A 124 -1.60 5.06 -11.62
C ILE A 124 -2.59 4.31 -12.51
N PRO A 125 -2.64 2.95 -12.51
CA PRO A 125 -3.63 2.23 -13.31
C PRO A 125 -5.08 2.58 -12.97
N VAL A 126 -5.44 2.63 -11.70
CA VAL A 126 -6.80 2.98 -11.26
C VAL A 126 -7.16 4.41 -11.65
N GLY A 127 -6.26 5.36 -11.40
CA GLY A 127 -6.47 6.75 -11.79
C GLY A 127 -6.68 6.91 -13.30
N LEU A 128 -5.93 6.18 -14.12
CA LEU A 128 -6.07 6.22 -15.59
C LEU A 128 -7.41 5.63 -16.06
N THR A 129 -8.01 4.70 -15.33
CA THR A 129 -9.32 4.13 -15.69
C THR A 129 -10.48 4.98 -15.20
N MET A 130 -10.34 5.66 -14.06
CA MET A 130 -11.41 6.43 -13.42
C MET A 130 -11.47 7.89 -13.88
N LEU A 131 -10.32 8.48 -14.22
CA LEU A 131 -10.25 9.88 -14.59
C LEU A 131 -10.54 10.07 -16.09
N GLU A 132 -11.16 11.20 -16.42
CA GLU A 132 -11.35 11.60 -17.81
C GLU A 132 -9.98 11.86 -18.50
N ARG A 133 -9.88 11.60 -19.80
CA ARG A 133 -8.62 11.79 -20.56
C ARG A 133 -7.99 13.19 -20.42
N LYS A 134 -8.83 14.22 -20.26
CA LYS A 134 -8.36 15.60 -20.04
C LYS A 134 -7.62 15.76 -18.72
N ASP A 135 -7.89 14.90 -17.73
CA ASP A 135 -7.31 14.93 -16.38
C ASP A 135 -6.07 14.04 -16.23
N HIS A 136 -5.77 13.17 -17.21
CA HIS A 136 -4.57 12.32 -17.19
C HIS A 136 -3.27 13.12 -17.06
N LYS A 137 -3.21 14.36 -17.58
CA LYS A 137 -2.06 15.26 -17.42
C LYS A 137 -1.83 15.64 -15.95
N TYR A 138 -2.89 15.82 -15.17
CA TYR A 138 -2.78 16.14 -13.75
C TYR A 138 -2.41 14.89 -12.95
N LEU A 139 -2.90 13.71 -13.35
CA LEU A 139 -2.45 12.43 -12.79
C LEU A 139 -0.94 12.25 -13.00
N ALA A 140 -0.45 12.47 -14.22
CA ALA A 140 0.98 12.37 -14.51
C ALA A 140 1.81 13.37 -13.70
N LEU A 141 1.36 14.63 -13.56
CA LEU A 141 2.05 15.64 -12.77
C LEU A 141 2.05 15.32 -11.27
N GLY A 142 0.91 14.88 -10.72
CA GLY A 142 0.80 14.48 -9.32
C GLY A 142 1.64 13.24 -9.02
N ALA A 143 1.57 12.22 -9.87
CA ALA A 143 2.40 11.02 -9.76
C ALA A 143 3.89 11.34 -9.83
N MET A 144 4.31 12.24 -10.75
CA MET A 144 5.70 12.69 -10.85
C MET A 144 6.16 13.38 -9.56
N ALA A 145 5.35 14.29 -9.01
CA ALA A 145 5.66 14.97 -7.76
C ALA A 145 5.74 13.99 -6.59
N GLY A 146 4.81 13.03 -6.52
CA GLY A 146 4.81 11.96 -5.53
C GLY A 146 6.05 11.08 -5.63
N LEU A 147 6.37 10.57 -6.82
CA LEU A 147 7.54 9.73 -7.05
C LEU A 147 8.85 10.41 -6.62
N ILE A 148 9.01 11.71 -6.92
CA ILE A 148 10.19 12.47 -6.48
C ILE A 148 10.25 12.56 -4.94
N SER A 149 9.11 12.67 -4.27
CA SER A 149 9.07 12.82 -2.81
C SER A 149 9.30 11.49 -2.04
N ILE A 150 9.04 10.33 -2.67
CA ILE A 150 9.15 9.01 -2.03
C ILE A 150 10.50 8.76 -1.36
N PRO A 151 11.65 8.84 -2.05
CA PRO A 151 12.93 8.52 -1.42
C PRO A 151 13.29 9.49 -0.28
N PHE A 152 12.84 10.74 -0.36
CA PHE A 152 13.00 11.70 0.74
C PHE A 152 12.09 11.36 1.93
N ALA A 153 10.85 10.94 1.68
CA ALA A 153 9.93 10.52 2.73
C ALA A 153 10.45 9.27 3.46
N VAL A 154 10.97 8.28 2.72
CA VAL A 154 11.58 7.09 3.31
C VAL A 154 12.82 7.47 4.14
N LEU A 155 13.71 8.30 3.60
CA LEU A 155 14.89 8.78 4.31
C LEU A 155 14.51 9.51 5.60
N MET A 156 13.54 10.42 5.54
CA MET A 156 13.04 11.13 6.73
C MET A 156 12.42 10.19 7.76
N SER A 157 11.67 9.18 7.31
CA SER A 157 11.11 8.16 8.21
C SER A 157 12.21 7.38 8.93
N LEU A 158 13.22 6.91 8.22
CA LEU A 158 14.37 6.22 8.80
C LEU A 158 15.12 7.10 9.80
N LEU A 159 15.36 8.38 9.45
CA LEU A 159 16.02 9.35 10.34
C LEU A 159 15.21 9.58 11.63
N ILE A 160 13.90 9.76 11.51
CA ILE A 160 13.02 9.96 12.68
C ILE A 160 13.05 8.71 13.57
N ILE A 161 12.84 7.51 13.01
CA ILE A 161 12.85 6.26 13.78
C ILE A 161 14.17 6.07 14.50
N THR A 162 15.29 6.29 13.82
CA THR A 162 16.63 6.12 14.40
C THR A 162 16.94 7.20 15.44
N ALA A 163 16.66 8.49 15.13
CA ALA A 163 16.97 9.59 16.03
C ALA A 163 16.09 9.60 17.31
N THR A 164 14.86 9.14 17.20
CA THR A 164 13.95 9.03 18.34
C THR A 164 14.06 7.71 19.10
N HIS A 165 14.92 6.81 18.65
CA HIS A 165 15.02 5.44 19.19
C HIS A 165 13.65 4.77 19.33
N LEU A 166 12.82 4.92 18.28
CA LEU A 166 11.48 4.35 18.27
C LEU A 166 11.58 2.84 18.05
N PRO A 167 11.06 2.01 18.96
CA PRO A 167 10.99 0.58 18.74
C PRO A 167 9.97 0.27 17.65
N VAL A 168 10.35 -0.62 16.73
CA VAL A 168 9.51 -1.10 15.63
C VAL A 168 9.36 -2.62 15.72
N ARG A 169 8.35 -3.16 15.05
CA ARG A 169 8.19 -4.61 14.94
C ARG A 169 9.13 -5.15 13.88
N ASP A 170 9.79 -6.25 14.17
CA ASP A 170 10.72 -6.94 13.27
C ASP A 170 10.17 -8.25 12.70
N ILE A 171 8.90 -8.55 12.99
CA ILE A 171 8.20 -9.73 12.51
C ILE A 171 6.83 -9.37 11.91
N VAL A 172 6.36 -10.27 11.03
CA VAL A 172 5.02 -10.20 10.42
C VAL A 172 3.97 -10.61 11.46
N SER A 173 3.60 -9.70 12.34
CA SER A 173 2.57 -9.95 13.36
C SER A 173 1.91 -8.65 13.79
N THR A 174 0.60 -8.70 14.01
CA THR A 174 -0.17 -7.59 14.57
C THR A 174 -0.14 -7.57 16.11
N ASN A 175 0.17 -8.71 16.72
CA ASN A 175 0.09 -8.91 18.19
C ASN A 175 1.45 -8.90 18.86
N SER A 176 2.57 -8.85 18.12
CA SER A 176 3.90 -8.76 18.70
C SER A 176 4.19 -7.36 19.22
N GLU A 177 4.94 -7.30 20.30
CA GLU A 177 5.47 -6.04 20.80
C GLU A 177 6.53 -5.48 19.85
N ALA A 178 6.61 -4.16 19.76
CA ALA A 178 7.66 -3.48 19.02
C ALA A 178 8.90 -3.37 19.91
N LEU A 179 9.90 -4.21 19.67
CA LEU A 179 11.11 -4.30 20.48
C LEU A 179 12.40 -4.06 19.71
N TYR A 180 12.31 -3.99 18.38
CA TYR A 180 13.48 -3.82 17.53
C TYR A 180 13.82 -2.34 17.33
N TYR A 181 15.10 -2.02 17.43
CA TYR A 181 15.63 -0.67 17.21
C TYR A 181 16.51 -0.66 15.95
N LEU A 182 16.23 0.26 15.03
CA LEU A 182 17.05 0.45 13.84
C LEU A 182 18.47 0.89 14.24
N SER A 183 19.47 0.28 13.59
CA SER A 183 20.90 0.56 13.83
C SER A 183 21.62 1.16 12.61
N LEU A 184 20.88 1.69 11.62
CA LEU A 184 21.45 2.23 10.38
C LEU A 184 22.10 3.59 10.59
N GLY A 185 23.34 3.74 10.11
CA GLY A 185 24.02 5.02 10.00
C GLY A 185 23.45 5.87 8.85
N PHE A 186 23.60 7.21 8.95
CA PHE A 186 23.12 8.12 7.90
C PHE A 186 23.67 7.81 6.50
N VAL A 187 24.96 7.49 6.42
CA VAL A 187 25.63 7.15 5.14
C VAL A 187 25.09 5.84 4.58
N ASP A 188 24.80 4.86 5.46
CA ASP A 188 24.26 3.58 5.05
C ASP A 188 22.81 3.73 4.55
N MET A 189 22.00 4.58 5.20
CA MET A 189 20.67 4.94 4.70
C MET A 189 20.72 5.54 3.28
N LEU A 190 21.65 6.47 3.02
CA LEU A 190 21.82 7.07 1.70
C LEU A 190 22.24 6.05 0.63
N LYS A 191 23.22 5.18 0.95
CA LYS A 191 23.65 4.11 0.04
C LYS A 191 22.50 3.14 -0.25
N LEU A 192 21.79 2.73 0.79
CA LEU A 192 20.68 1.80 0.70
C LEU A 192 19.54 2.34 -0.17
N LEU A 193 19.25 3.63 -0.07
CA LEU A 193 18.19 4.29 -0.83
C LEU A 193 18.66 4.84 -2.21
N ALA A 194 19.95 4.81 -2.53
CA ALA A 194 20.46 5.33 -3.79
C ALA A 194 19.76 4.75 -5.03
N PRO A 195 19.53 3.43 -5.16
CA PRO A 195 18.80 2.87 -6.29
C PRO A 195 17.34 3.34 -6.34
N LEU A 196 16.69 3.53 -5.18
CA LEU A 196 15.33 4.06 -5.10
C LEU A 196 15.28 5.51 -5.62
N PHE A 197 16.25 6.36 -5.26
CA PHE A 197 16.38 7.71 -5.81
C PHE A 197 16.47 7.65 -7.34
N VAL A 198 17.39 6.84 -7.88
CA VAL A 198 17.56 6.69 -9.34
C VAL A 198 16.26 6.21 -9.99
N PHE A 199 15.63 5.20 -9.44
CA PHE A 199 14.38 4.64 -9.97
C PHE A 199 13.26 5.68 -9.99
N CYS A 200 13.00 6.36 -8.89
CA CYS A 200 11.96 7.38 -8.79
C CYS A 200 12.23 8.59 -9.72
N PHE A 201 13.49 9.04 -9.81
CA PHE A 201 13.85 10.12 -10.73
C PHE A 201 13.74 9.72 -12.19
N LEU A 202 14.09 8.49 -12.56
CA LEU A 202 13.90 7.98 -13.94
C LEU A 202 12.42 7.89 -14.31
N LEU A 203 11.57 7.40 -13.40
CA LEU A 203 10.12 7.39 -13.61
C LEU A 203 9.55 8.80 -13.75
N ALA A 204 9.95 9.72 -12.88
CA ALA A 204 9.53 11.13 -12.94
C ALA A 204 10.00 11.81 -14.24
N ALA A 205 11.23 11.57 -14.66
CA ALA A 205 11.77 12.05 -15.95
C ALA A 205 11.00 11.45 -17.12
N GLY A 206 10.71 10.14 -17.08
CA GLY A 206 9.87 9.47 -18.07
C GLY A 206 8.49 10.11 -18.20
N LEU A 207 7.82 10.38 -17.08
CA LEU A 207 6.53 11.08 -17.04
C LEU A 207 6.63 12.52 -17.56
N ARG A 208 7.77 13.19 -17.35
CA ARG A 208 8.00 14.56 -17.82
C ARG A 208 8.24 14.64 -19.33
N TYR A 209 9.09 13.75 -19.86
CA TYR A 209 9.55 13.82 -21.24
C TYR A 209 8.74 12.96 -22.22
N ARG A 210 8.18 11.82 -21.75
CA ARG A 210 7.41 10.85 -22.56
C ARG A 210 6.13 10.40 -21.85
N PRO A 211 5.22 11.31 -21.44
CA PRO A 211 4.06 10.97 -20.61
C PRO A 211 3.15 9.91 -21.22
N GLN A 212 2.90 9.97 -22.54
CA GLN A 212 2.02 9.00 -23.21
C GLN A 212 2.60 7.57 -23.22
N MET A 213 3.92 7.46 -23.41
CA MET A 213 4.61 6.18 -23.36
C MET A 213 4.59 5.60 -21.95
N MET A 214 4.88 6.41 -20.94
CA MET A 214 4.85 5.99 -19.53
C MET A 214 3.45 5.56 -19.10
N VAL A 215 2.43 6.34 -19.42
CA VAL A 215 1.02 5.99 -19.15
C VAL A 215 0.64 4.66 -19.78
N ARG A 216 1.00 4.45 -21.06
CA ARG A 216 0.76 3.17 -21.75
C ARG A 216 1.52 2.02 -21.07
N GLY A 217 2.78 2.25 -20.71
CA GLY A 217 3.61 1.29 -19.99
C GLY A 217 2.97 0.86 -18.67
N PHE A 218 2.53 1.80 -17.85
CA PHE A 218 1.84 1.51 -16.58
C PHE A 218 0.53 0.76 -16.77
N LEU A 219 -0.28 1.11 -17.78
CA LEU A 219 -1.51 0.39 -18.09
C LEU A 219 -1.25 -1.06 -18.54
N VAL A 220 -0.24 -1.27 -19.38
CA VAL A 220 0.14 -2.62 -19.82
C VAL A 220 0.68 -3.42 -18.64
N PHE A 221 1.57 -2.84 -17.86
CA PHE A 221 2.13 -3.46 -16.66
C PHE A 221 1.04 -3.84 -15.67
N GLY A 222 0.13 -2.93 -15.34
CA GLY A 222 -0.99 -3.18 -14.43
C GLY A 222 -1.89 -4.33 -14.92
N LYS A 223 -2.18 -4.39 -16.23
CA LYS A 223 -2.97 -5.49 -16.83
C LYS A 223 -2.24 -6.84 -16.75
N ILE A 224 -0.94 -6.85 -17.01
CA ILE A 224 -0.12 -8.07 -16.91
C ILE A 224 -0.10 -8.56 -15.47
N MET A 225 0.13 -7.66 -14.50
CA MET A 225 0.13 -8.00 -13.07
C MET A 225 -1.23 -8.52 -12.62
N ASP A 226 -2.33 -7.85 -12.96
CA ASP A 226 -3.68 -8.28 -12.61
C ASP A 226 -4.01 -9.66 -13.20
N ALA A 227 -3.65 -9.90 -14.46
CA ALA A 227 -3.85 -11.19 -15.11
C ALA A 227 -2.99 -12.30 -14.47
N ALA A 228 -1.72 -12.01 -14.17
CA ALA A 228 -0.82 -12.96 -13.52
C ALA A 228 -1.32 -13.34 -12.12
N ILE A 229 -1.70 -12.36 -11.29
CA ILE A 229 -2.22 -12.57 -9.94
C ILE A 229 -3.46 -13.47 -9.97
N LYS A 230 -4.42 -13.17 -10.86
CA LYS A 230 -5.65 -13.96 -11.00
C LYS A 230 -5.39 -15.37 -11.50
N LEU A 231 -4.49 -15.53 -12.46
CA LEU A 231 -4.14 -16.85 -13.00
C LEU A 231 -3.46 -17.70 -11.93
N ILE A 232 -2.46 -17.17 -11.23
CA ILE A 232 -1.75 -17.87 -10.15
C ILE A 232 -2.75 -18.27 -9.06
N LEU A 233 -3.64 -17.37 -8.66
CA LEU A 233 -4.68 -17.67 -7.67
C LEU A 233 -5.60 -18.80 -8.16
N ALA A 234 -6.07 -18.77 -9.41
CA ALA A 234 -6.93 -19.82 -9.96
C ALA A 234 -6.22 -21.18 -9.97
N LEU A 235 -4.96 -21.22 -10.38
CA LEU A 235 -4.15 -22.45 -10.37
C LEU A 235 -3.90 -22.93 -8.94
N SER A 236 -3.71 -22.04 -7.99
CA SER A 236 -3.57 -22.38 -6.56
C SER A 236 -4.86 -22.98 -5.97
N ILE A 237 -6.02 -22.49 -6.39
CA ILE A 237 -7.31 -23.07 -5.99
C ILE A 237 -7.41 -24.50 -6.53
N VAL A 238 -7.07 -24.72 -7.79
CA VAL A 238 -7.06 -26.07 -8.39
C VAL A 238 -6.11 -26.99 -7.61
N GLU A 239 -4.89 -26.53 -7.34
CA GLU A 239 -3.91 -27.34 -6.58
C GLU A 239 -4.39 -27.66 -5.18
N HIS A 240 -4.95 -26.67 -4.47
CA HIS A 240 -5.42 -26.89 -3.09
C HIS A 240 -6.46 -27.99 -2.98
N PHE A 241 -7.47 -28.00 -3.86
CA PHE A 241 -8.58 -28.94 -3.79
C PHE A 241 -8.31 -30.28 -4.50
N THR A 242 -7.44 -30.32 -5.52
CA THR A 242 -7.26 -31.50 -6.37
C THR A 242 -5.86 -32.10 -6.32
N LYS A 243 -4.86 -31.37 -5.81
CA LYS A 243 -3.45 -31.74 -5.89
C LYS A 243 -2.96 -32.03 -7.32
N PHE A 244 -3.65 -31.48 -8.31
CA PHE A 244 -3.44 -31.78 -9.73
C PHE A 244 -1.99 -31.60 -10.17
N PHE A 245 -1.37 -30.48 -9.82
CA PHE A 245 0.02 -30.18 -10.23
C PHE A 245 1.03 -31.02 -9.44
N SER A 246 0.81 -31.24 -8.15
CA SER A 246 1.66 -32.10 -7.33
C SER A 246 1.64 -33.54 -7.80
N ILE A 247 0.48 -34.06 -8.20
CA ILE A 247 0.33 -35.47 -8.67
C ILE A 247 0.94 -35.63 -10.06
N ASN A 248 0.67 -34.71 -11.01
CA ASN A 248 1.02 -34.92 -12.41
C ASN A 248 2.41 -34.38 -12.78
N PHE A 249 2.93 -33.38 -12.04
CA PHE A 249 4.19 -32.70 -12.37
C PHE A 249 5.25 -32.83 -11.26
N GLY A 250 4.99 -33.64 -10.23
CA GLY A 250 5.96 -33.91 -9.17
C GLY A 250 6.16 -32.79 -8.15
N GLY A 251 5.34 -31.74 -8.22
CA GLY A 251 5.36 -30.63 -7.27
C GLY A 251 4.67 -29.39 -7.80
N TRP A 252 4.19 -28.56 -6.88
CA TRP A 252 3.57 -27.27 -7.21
C TRP A 252 4.55 -26.12 -7.11
N GLY A 253 5.44 -26.15 -6.08
CA GLY A 253 6.52 -25.15 -5.90
C GLY A 253 6.05 -23.77 -5.44
N PHE A 254 4.76 -23.50 -5.37
CA PHE A 254 4.15 -22.27 -4.87
C PHE A 254 3.72 -22.44 -3.40
N ASP A 255 3.60 -21.33 -2.68
CA ASP A 255 3.13 -21.35 -1.30
C ASP A 255 1.62 -21.65 -1.22
N PRO A 256 1.15 -22.30 -0.13
CA PRO A 256 -0.27 -22.47 0.14
C PRO A 256 -0.98 -21.14 0.34
N MET A 257 -2.25 -21.04 -0.05
CA MET A 257 -3.06 -19.84 0.16
C MET A 257 -3.72 -19.78 1.55
N PHE A 258 -3.84 -20.94 2.24
CA PHE A 258 -4.39 -21.08 3.58
C PHE A 258 -3.27 -21.34 4.58
N ALA A 259 -3.48 -20.93 5.84
CA ALA A 259 -2.59 -21.23 6.95
C ALA A 259 -2.26 -22.72 7.03
N ASP A 260 -1.03 -23.02 7.39
CA ASP A 260 -0.52 -24.35 7.64
C ASP A 260 0.36 -24.37 8.91
N GLU A 261 0.93 -25.54 9.24
CA GLU A 261 1.78 -25.70 10.43
C GLU A 261 3.08 -24.87 10.36
N LYS A 262 3.50 -24.48 9.14
CA LYS A 262 4.73 -23.71 8.91
C LYS A 262 4.49 -22.22 9.01
N GLU A 263 3.32 -21.75 8.55
CA GLU A 263 2.99 -20.34 8.47
C GLU A 263 1.50 -20.14 8.79
N LEU A 264 1.24 -19.42 9.87
CA LEU A 264 -0.11 -19.13 10.37
C LEU A 264 -0.79 -17.98 9.62
N PHE A 265 -0.04 -17.16 8.89
CA PHE A 265 -0.53 -16.00 8.19
C PHE A 265 -0.28 -16.11 6.70
N ARG A 266 -1.21 -16.77 6.02
CA ARG A 266 -1.25 -16.88 4.56
C ARG A 266 -2.23 -15.87 3.96
N ALA A 267 -2.44 -15.96 2.65
CA ALA A 267 -3.21 -14.96 1.91
C ALA A 267 -4.63 -14.75 2.43
N ILE A 268 -5.35 -15.82 2.81
CA ILE A 268 -6.73 -15.71 3.27
C ILE A 268 -6.81 -15.11 4.68
N GLU A 269 -5.92 -15.53 5.58
CA GLU A 269 -5.89 -15.03 6.95
C GLU A 269 -5.54 -13.54 6.97
N ILE A 270 -4.55 -13.11 6.19
CA ILE A 270 -4.16 -11.69 6.07
C ILE A 270 -5.31 -10.86 5.49
N ALA A 271 -5.97 -11.34 4.42
CA ALA A 271 -7.12 -10.64 3.86
C ALA A 271 -8.27 -10.53 4.86
N GLY A 272 -8.51 -11.58 5.63
CA GLY A 272 -9.48 -11.57 6.72
C GLY A 272 -9.17 -10.53 7.79
N TYR A 273 -7.94 -10.50 8.29
CA TYR A 273 -7.49 -9.49 9.26
C TYR A 273 -7.65 -8.06 8.73
N ILE A 274 -7.22 -7.81 7.51
CA ILE A 274 -7.36 -6.48 6.88
C ILE A 274 -8.84 -6.08 6.79
N GLY A 275 -9.72 -6.97 6.33
CA GLY A 275 -11.14 -6.66 6.19
C GLY A 275 -11.83 -6.42 7.53
N ILE A 276 -11.49 -7.19 8.57
CA ILE A 276 -11.99 -6.99 9.94
C ILE A 276 -11.56 -5.61 10.47
N MET A 277 -10.31 -5.23 10.28
CA MET A 277 -9.83 -3.91 10.66
C MET A 277 -10.52 -2.78 9.87
N LEU A 278 -10.77 -2.99 8.57
CA LEU A 278 -11.49 -2.03 7.75
C LEU A 278 -12.95 -1.84 8.17
N ALA A 279 -13.58 -2.88 8.73
CA ALA A 279 -14.94 -2.78 9.27
C ALA A 279 -15.05 -1.81 10.45
N GLY A 280 -13.97 -1.64 11.22
CA GLY A 280 -13.90 -0.59 12.26
C GLY A 280 -13.47 0.76 11.72
N THR A 281 -12.54 0.75 10.80
CA THR A 281 -11.91 1.95 10.25
C THR A 281 -12.84 2.77 9.36
N PHE A 282 -13.59 2.15 8.46
CA PHE A 282 -14.48 2.87 7.55
C PHE A 282 -15.55 3.69 8.30
N PRO A 283 -16.24 3.15 9.34
CA PRO A 283 -17.12 3.96 10.17
C PRO A 283 -16.43 5.16 10.81
N ILE A 284 -15.21 5.01 11.34
CA ILE A 284 -14.45 6.13 11.92
C ILE A 284 -14.11 7.18 10.85
N CYS A 285 -13.64 6.74 9.69
CA CYS A 285 -13.39 7.65 8.57
C CYS A 285 -14.65 8.41 8.14
N TYR A 286 -15.79 7.75 8.10
CA TYR A 286 -17.08 8.39 7.81
C TYR A 286 -17.44 9.46 8.85
N LEU A 287 -17.30 9.15 10.15
CA LEU A 287 -17.53 10.12 11.22
C LEU A 287 -16.58 11.30 11.13
N PHE A 288 -15.29 11.04 10.89
CA PHE A 288 -14.27 12.07 10.73
C PHE A 288 -14.63 13.01 9.56
N GLN A 289 -14.98 12.46 8.39
CA GLN A 289 -15.40 13.26 7.24
C GLN A 289 -16.65 14.10 7.54
N ARG A 290 -17.58 13.57 8.33
CA ARG A 290 -18.82 14.24 8.66
C ARG A 290 -18.63 15.39 9.64
N TYR A 291 -17.80 15.21 10.67
CA TYR A 291 -17.68 16.14 11.79
C TYR A 291 -16.45 17.03 11.73
N CYS A 292 -15.39 16.63 11.05
CA CYS A 292 -14.14 17.41 10.95
C CYS A 292 -14.06 18.33 9.72
N LYS A 293 -15.18 18.66 9.07
CA LYS A 293 -15.19 19.54 7.89
C LYS A 293 -14.56 20.90 8.15
N LYS A 294 -14.95 21.58 9.27
CA LYS A 294 -14.48 22.92 9.60
C LYS A 294 -12.94 23.02 9.81
N PRO A 295 -12.31 22.18 10.66
CA PRO A 295 -10.86 22.18 10.81
C PRO A 295 -10.12 21.96 9.50
N MET A 296 -10.69 21.16 8.62
CA MET A 296 -10.09 20.77 7.36
C MET A 296 -10.25 21.84 6.28
N GLU A 297 -11.35 22.57 6.26
CA GLU A 297 -11.50 23.79 5.43
C GLU A 297 -10.47 24.84 5.84
N LEU A 298 -10.17 24.97 7.14
CA LEU A 298 -9.14 25.86 7.64
C LEU A 298 -7.74 25.48 7.12
N LEU A 299 -7.42 24.18 7.16
CA LEU A 299 -6.18 23.64 6.60
C LEU A 299 -6.12 23.86 5.08
N GLY A 300 -7.23 23.63 4.38
CA GLY A 300 -7.34 23.87 2.94
C GLY A 300 -7.07 25.33 2.57
N ARG A 301 -7.57 26.28 3.35
CA ARG A 301 -7.31 27.71 3.15
C ARG A 301 -5.81 28.05 3.28
N HIS A 302 -5.12 27.46 4.26
CA HIS A 302 -3.67 27.64 4.43
C HIS A 302 -2.86 27.12 3.24
N LEU A 303 -3.35 26.06 2.58
CA LEU A 303 -2.75 25.49 1.39
C LEU A 303 -3.21 26.15 0.08
N ASN A 304 -4.04 27.21 0.17
CA ASN A 304 -4.66 27.86 -0.99
C ASN A 304 -5.41 26.88 -1.91
N LEU A 305 -6.12 25.93 -1.32
CA LEU A 305 -7.01 24.99 -2.02
C LEU A 305 -8.41 25.60 -2.15
N SER A 306 -9.13 25.23 -3.22
CA SER A 306 -10.55 25.51 -3.31
C SER A 306 -11.32 24.69 -2.26
N SER A 307 -12.59 25.02 -1.99
CA SER A 307 -13.41 24.24 -1.05
C SER A 307 -13.52 22.76 -1.48
N THR A 308 -13.63 22.49 -2.77
CA THR A 308 -13.63 21.13 -3.33
C THR A 308 -12.26 20.49 -3.25
N GLY A 309 -11.19 21.26 -3.47
CA GLY A 309 -9.81 20.83 -3.31
C GLY A 309 -9.51 20.44 -1.86
N ALA A 310 -9.95 21.24 -0.89
CA ALA A 310 -9.82 20.93 0.53
C ALA A 310 -10.58 19.65 0.91
N ALA A 311 -11.80 19.48 0.41
CA ALA A 311 -12.55 18.23 0.60
C ALA A 311 -11.80 17.02 -0.01
N GLY A 312 -11.26 17.17 -1.21
CA GLY A 312 -10.48 16.12 -1.87
C GLY A 312 -9.18 15.80 -1.14
N PHE A 313 -8.48 16.81 -0.64
CA PHE A 313 -7.28 16.65 0.17
C PHE A 313 -7.52 15.76 1.40
N ILE A 314 -8.67 15.91 2.01
CA ILE A 314 -9.12 15.07 3.13
C ILE A 314 -9.48 13.67 2.68
N MET A 315 -10.23 13.61 1.56
CA MET A 315 -10.67 12.33 1.02
C MET A 315 -9.49 11.44 0.62
N VAL A 316 -8.35 12.03 0.23
CA VAL A 316 -7.11 11.29 -0.04
C VAL A 316 -6.71 10.41 1.15
N PHE A 317 -6.83 10.91 2.38
CA PHE A 317 -6.51 10.13 3.58
C PHE A 317 -7.55 9.05 3.90
N ALA A 318 -8.78 9.19 3.41
CA ALA A 318 -9.85 8.26 3.71
C ALA A 318 -10.12 7.26 2.57
N ASN A 319 -10.24 7.75 1.33
CA ASN A 319 -10.60 6.93 0.18
C ASN A 319 -10.18 7.61 -1.13
N ILE A 320 -9.23 7.00 -1.83
CA ILE A 320 -8.72 7.50 -3.11
C ILE A 320 -9.79 7.50 -4.21
N ILE A 321 -10.66 6.49 -4.24
CA ILE A 321 -11.74 6.38 -5.23
C ILE A 321 -12.72 7.54 -5.08
N ALA A 322 -13.10 7.86 -3.83
CA ALA A 322 -13.94 9.01 -3.54
C ALA A 322 -13.26 10.33 -3.94
N THR A 323 -11.94 10.43 -3.79
CA THR A 323 -11.17 11.59 -4.26
C THR A 323 -11.26 11.73 -5.77
N PHE A 324 -11.13 10.65 -6.54
CA PHE A 324 -11.28 10.68 -8.00
C PHE A 324 -12.65 11.15 -8.46
N HIS A 325 -13.73 10.81 -7.75
CA HIS A 325 -15.07 11.33 -8.05
C HIS A 325 -15.19 12.85 -7.90
N LEU A 326 -14.43 13.46 -6.97
CA LEU A 326 -14.42 14.91 -6.78
C LEU A 326 -13.62 15.65 -7.86
N PHE A 327 -12.76 14.96 -8.62
CA PHE A 327 -11.85 15.56 -9.61
C PHE A 327 -12.56 16.46 -10.63
N LYS A 328 -13.77 16.09 -11.04
CA LYS A 328 -14.56 16.89 -12.01
C LYS A 328 -14.78 18.34 -11.55
N HIS A 329 -14.79 18.56 -10.24
CA HIS A 329 -15.11 19.84 -9.61
C HIS A 329 -13.87 20.55 -9.02
N MET A 330 -12.69 19.96 -9.15
CA MET A 330 -11.43 20.51 -8.63
C MET A 330 -10.73 21.39 -9.64
N THR A 331 -10.01 22.41 -9.13
CA THR A 331 -9.09 23.20 -9.96
C THR A 331 -7.87 22.37 -10.38
N ALA A 332 -7.14 22.81 -11.39
CA ALA A 332 -5.94 22.12 -11.88
C ALA A 332 -4.90 21.92 -10.75
N ARG A 333 -4.73 22.95 -9.90
CA ARG A 333 -3.81 22.92 -8.76
C ARG A 333 -4.27 21.91 -7.71
N ASP A 334 -5.54 21.90 -7.35
CA ASP A 334 -6.10 20.97 -6.37
C ASP A 334 -5.91 19.53 -6.82
N LYS A 335 -6.15 19.24 -8.10
CA LYS A 335 -5.93 17.90 -8.70
C LYS A 335 -4.50 17.41 -8.50
N VAL A 336 -3.52 18.26 -8.84
CA VAL A 336 -2.10 17.89 -8.70
C VAL A 336 -1.72 17.72 -7.23
N LEU A 337 -2.16 18.61 -6.35
CA LEU A 337 -1.84 18.52 -4.91
C LEU A 337 -2.46 17.29 -4.27
N CYS A 338 -3.74 17.00 -4.53
CA CYS A 338 -4.37 15.78 -4.03
C CYS A 338 -3.67 14.52 -4.52
N LEU A 339 -3.29 14.48 -5.81
CA LEU A 339 -2.58 13.33 -6.38
C LEU A 339 -1.17 13.16 -5.84
N SER A 340 -0.44 14.25 -5.63
CA SER A 340 0.92 14.16 -5.05
C SER A 340 0.89 13.69 -3.60
N LEU A 341 -0.19 13.99 -2.87
CA LEU A 341 -0.35 13.58 -1.49
C LEU A 341 -0.73 12.10 -1.33
N ILE A 342 -1.36 11.50 -2.33
CA ILE A 342 -1.80 10.10 -2.27
C ILE A 342 -0.63 9.16 -1.96
N HIS A 343 0.55 9.42 -2.51
CA HIS A 343 1.76 8.62 -2.27
C HIS A 343 2.23 8.68 -0.81
N ILE A 344 1.96 9.77 -0.12
CA ILE A 344 2.33 9.97 1.30
C ILE A 344 1.20 9.50 2.21
N SER A 345 -0.06 9.59 1.78
CA SER A 345 -1.22 9.24 2.57
C SER A 345 -1.59 7.76 2.53
N GLU A 346 -1.15 7.03 1.52
CA GLU A 346 -1.36 5.58 1.41
C GLU A 346 -0.84 4.82 2.64
N PRO A 347 0.36 5.14 3.18
CA PRO A 347 0.85 4.57 4.43
C PRO A 347 0.03 4.93 5.67
N THR A 348 -0.67 6.07 5.67
CA THR A 348 -1.45 6.54 6.82
C THR A 348 -2.87 5.99 6.88
N ARG A 349 -3.27 5.19 5.89
CA ARG A 349 -4.52 4.45 5.98
C ARG A 349 -4.44 3.44 7.11
N PRO A 350 -5.59 3.10 7.70
CA PRO A 350 -5.66 2.19 8.85
C PRO A 350 -5.04 0.80 8.64
N ARG A 351 -4.63 0.47 7.44
CA ARG A 351 -3.83 -0.73 7.12
C ARG A 351 -2.46 -0.75 7.82
N LEU A 352 -1.95 0.41 8.27
CA LEU A 352 -0.69 0.53 9.00
C LEU A 352 -0.77 0.04 10.45
N ILE A 353 -1.97 -0.25 10.94
CA ILE A 353 -2.19 -0.65 12.34
C ILE A 353 -2.35 -2.16 12.44
N SER A 354 -2.44 -2.85 11.30
CA SER A 354 -2.44 -4.32 11.24
C SER A 354 -1.03 -4.89 11.22
#